data_949ab3e4a53a90ba650eaffd8005de6c
#
_entry.id   949ab3e4a53a90ba650eaffd8005de6c
#
_cell.length_a   1.000
_cell.length_b   1.000
_cell.length_c   1.000
_cell.angle_alpha   90.00
_cell.angle_beta   90.00
_cell.angle_gamma   90.00
#
_symmetry.space_group_name_H-M   'P 1'
#
loop_
_entity.id
_entity.type
_entity.pdbx_description
1 polymer ?
#
loop_
_entity_poly.entity_id
_entity_poly.type
_entity_poly.pdbx_seq_one_letter_code
_entity_poly.pdbx_strand_id
1 'polypeptide(L)'
;MKIINRDLSADQDGVPGYLAHPERKEPGPGVMIVHHHYGCTGNMKVKVCDYAKLGYTTIVPDMYKMLGIADGVHEAQKKTTDGQFVEILTRAWNYLTSRPEVDAKRCAVVGYCMGGRIGIHFAAATPSARAFVAYYPSVREEGPSTLRPRHPNNAVKDLQCPAQIFIGGQDRVSSIPVQQQLMASFQANGQPLDWHFFHRAGHGFAMADGDCYDPDLAEQAWGLMANFLGRELANH
;
A
#
# COMPACT_ATOMS: atom_id res chain seq x y z
N MET A 1 4.67 16.15 18.97
CA MET A 1 4.65 16.54 17.56
C MET A 1 3.20 16.76 17.14
N LYS A 2 2.88 17.93 16.56
CA LYS A 2 1.53 18.24 16.10
C LYS A 2 1.32 17.58 14.72
N ILE A 3 0.20 16.91 14.54
CA ILE A 3 -0.21 16.32 13.26
C ILE A 3 -1.29 17.19 12.64
N ILE A 4 -1.07 17.56 11.38
CA ILE A 4 -2.02 18.26 10.53
C ILE A 4 -2.66 17.21 9.64
N ASN A 5 -3.99 17.19 9.56
CA ASN A 5 -4.70 16.23 8.73
C ASN A 5 -5.95 16.85 8.11
N ARG A 6 -6.37 16.34 6.95
CA ARG A 6 -7.58 16.77 6.25
C ARG A 6 -8.06 15.76 5.23
N ASP A 7 -9.33 15.84 4.91
CA ASP A 7 -9.87 15.21 3.71
C ASP A 7 -9.31 15.91 2.46
N LEU A 8 -9.08 15.12 1.41
CA LEU A 8 -8.74 15.58 0.07
C LEU A 8 -9.99 15.48 -0.81
N SER A 9 -10.21 16.47 -1.66
CA SER A 9 -11.34 16.50 -2.60
C SER A 9 -10.88 16.48 -4.06
N ALA A 10 -11.75 16.00 -4.96
CA ALA A 10 -11.47 16.03 -6.39
C ALA A 10 -11.34 17.47 -6.91
N ASP A 11 -12.17 18.39 -6.41
CA ASP A 11 -12.23 19.76 -6.92
C ASP A 11 -11.03 20.62 -6.51
N GLN A 12 -10.54 20.44 -5.28
CA GLN A 12 -9.43 21.25 -4.74
C GLN A 12 -8.06 20.61 -4.95
N ASP A 13 -8.00 19.28 -4.82
CA ASP A 13 -6.74 18.53 -4.80
C ASP A 13 -6.52 17.71 -6.08
N GLY A 14 -7.56 17.48 -6.88
CA GLY A 14 -7.52 16.57 -8.01
C GLY A 14 -7.42 15.08 -7.62
N VAL A 15 -7.29 14.80 -6.33
CA VAL A 15 -7.12 13.47 -5.74
C VAL A 15 -7.98 13.39 -4.48
N PRO A 16 -9.20 12.82 -4.55
CA PRO A 16 -9.99 12.58 -3.35
C PRO A 16 -9.32 11.54 -2.46
N GLY A 17 -9.40 11.72 -1.14
CA GLY A 17 -8.77 10.83 -0.19
C GLY A 17 -8.55 11.47 1.18
N TYR A 18 -7.46 11.12 1.85
CA TYR A 18 -7.08 11.67 3.13
C TYR A 18 -5.58 11.88 3.23
N LEU A 19 -5.17 12.99 3.85
CA LEU A 19 -3.79 13.39 4.07
C LEU A 19 -3.54 13.64 5.55
N ALA A 20 -2.38 13.21 6.04
CA ALA A 20 -1.85 13.70 7.31
C ALA A 20 -0.33 13.87 7.23
N HIS A 21 0.19 14.85 7.93
CA HIS A 21 1.63 15.09 8.04
C HIS A 21 1.98 15.73 9.38
N PRO A 22 3.21 15.54 9.89
CA PRO A 22 3.68 16.31 11.03
C PRO A 22 3.90 17.77 10.62
N GLU A 23 3.65 18.70 11.54
CA GLU A 23 4.08 20.08 11.35
C GLU A 23 5.61 20.13 11.35
N ARG A 24 6.18 20.58 10.23
CA ARG A 24 7.64 20.65 10.06
C ARG A 24 8.04 21.84 9.17
N LYS A 25 9.30 22.24 9.28
CA LYS A 25 9.88 23.33 8.46
C LYS A 25 10.53 22.79 7.18
N GLU A 26 11.17 21.64 7.27
CA GLU A 26 11.89 21.03 6.16
C GLU A 26 11.10 19.87 5.55
N PRO A 27 11.23 19.63 4.22
CA PRO A 27 10.62 18.48 3.59
C PRO A 27 11.08 17.16 4.24
N GLY A 28 10.16 16.21 4.36
CA GLY A 28 10.45 14.90 4.92
C GLY A 28 9.89 13.76 4.07
N PRO A 29 10.07 12.51 4.50
CA PRO A 29 9.67 11.36 3.72
C PRO A 29 8.16 11.28 3.55
N GLY A 30 7.74 10.72 2.39
CA GLY A 30 6.35 10.52 2.02
C GLY A 30 5.94 9.04 2.01
N VAL A 31 4.67 8.77 2.33
CA VAL A 31 4.08 7.44 2.22
C VAL A 31 2.72 7.52 1.52
N MET A 32 2.57 6.76 0.45
CA MET A 32 1.25 6.54 -0.15
C MET A 32 0.68 5.20 0.30
N ILE A 33 -0.48 5.22 0.94
CA ILE A 33 -1.21 4.01 1.31
C ILE A 33 -2.17 3.65 0.18
N VAL A 34 -2.11 2.40 -0.27
CA VAL A 34 -3.09 1.81 -1.19
C VAL A 34 -4.07 0.99 -0.34
N HIS A 35 -5.31 1.45 -0.26
CA HIS A 35 -6.31 0.93 0.66
C HIS A 35 -6.78 -0.49 0.30
N HIS A 36 -7.30 -1.20 1.31
CA HIS A 36 -7.98 -2.48 1.12
C HIS A 36 -9.31 -2.33 0.36
N HIS A 37 -9.98 -3.44 0.15
CA HIS A 37 -11.20 -3.48 -0.64
C HIS A 37 -12.39 -2.67 -0.06
N TYR A 38 -12.40 -2.33 1.22
CA TYR A 38 -13.46 -1.48 1.80
C TYR A 38 -13.31 0.03 1.47
N GLY A 39 -12.24 0.43 0.79
CA GLY A 39 -12.05 1.83 0.40
C GLY A 39 -11.29 2.66 1.45
N CYS A 40 -11.41 3.98 1.32
CA CYS A 40 -10.83 4.96 2.24
C CYS A 40 -11.71 5.08 3.51
N THR A 41 -11.72 4.02 4.34
CA THR A 41 -12.52 3.95 5.58
C THR A 41 -11.97 4.85 6.69
N GLY A 42 -12.75 5.01 7.78
CA GLY A 42 -12.27 5.67 8.99
C GLY A 42 -11.00 5.05 9.55
N ASN A 43 -10.88 3.70 9.53
CA ASN A 43 -9.69 3.00 9.97
C ASN A 43 -8.48 3.29 9.06
N MET A 44 -8.68 3.43 7.74
CA MET A 44 -7.62 3.90 6.84
C MET A 44 -7.16 5.31 7.17
N LYS A 45 -8.08 6.23 7.50
CA LYS A 45 -7.72 7.60 7.93
C LYS A 45 -6.93 7.60 9.24
N VAL A 46 -7.28 6.72 10.19
CA VAL A 46 -6.49 6.52 11.42
C VAL A 46 -5.08 6.04 11.07
N LYS A 47 -4.93 5.04 10.20
CA LYS A 47 -3.61 4.58 9.73
C LYS A 47 -2.79 5.71 9.10
N VAL A 48 -3.38 6.55 8.27
CA VAL A 48 -2.70 7.73 7.70
C VAL A 48 -2.12 8.63 8.81
N CYS A 49 -2.90 8.88 9.87
CA CYS A 49 -2.42 9.63 11.03
C CYS A 49 -1.32 8.90 11.81
N ASP A 50 -1.38 7.57 11.91
CA ASP A 50 -0.34 6.79 12.61
C ASP A 50 0.99 6.83 11.86
N TYR A 51 0.99 6.74 10.53
CA TYR A 51 2.20 6.97 9.72
C TYR A 51 2.73 8.41 9.89
N ALA A 52 1.84 9.39 9.95
CA ALA A 52 2.24 10.79 10.19
C ALA A 52 2.91 10.97 11.57
N LYS A 53 2.48 10.23 12.60
CA LYS A 53 3.15 10.21 13.92
C LYS A 53 4.56 9.61 13.87
N LEU A 54 4.84 8.73 12.89
CA LEU A 54 6.21 8.22 12.62
C LEU A 54 7.08 9.24 11.86
N GLY A 55 6.50 10.36 11.44
CA GLY A 55 7.24 11.42 10.75
C GLY A 55 7.02 11.46 9.23
N TYR A 56 6.10 10.70 8.67
CA TYR A 56 5.82 10.69 7.23
C TYR A 56 4.72 11.68 6.85
N THR A 57 4.86 12.33 5.69
CA THR A 57 3.69 12.90 5.01
C THR A 57 2.96 11.77 4.32
N THR A 58 1.74 11.48 4.73
CA THR A 58 1.03 10.26 4.31
C THR A 58 -0.28 10.60 3.65
N ILE A 59 -0.55 9.97 2.51
CA ILE A 59 -1.86 10.02 1.84
C ILE A 59 -2.45 8.62 1.69
N VAL A 60 -3.77 8.56 1.69
CA VAL A 60 -4.55 7.45 1.13
C VAL A 60 -5.50 8.01 0.09
N PRO A 61 -5.26 7.78 -1.22
CA PRO A 61 -6.22 8.14 -2.25
C PRO A 61 -7.47 7.27 -2.14
N ASP A 62 -8.64 7.86 -2.30
CA ASP A 62 -9.90 7.12 -2.44
C ASP A 62 -10.02 6.61 -3.89
N MET A 63 -9.51 5.41 -4.14
CA MET A 63 -9.46 4.84 -5.48
C MET A 63 -10.85 4.72 -6.10
N TYR A 64 -11.88 4.49 -5.30
CA TYR A 64 -13.25 4.34 -5.82
C TYR A 64 -13.82 5.67 -6.29
N LYS A 65 -13.65 6.73 -5.50
CA LYS A 65 -14.03 8.08 -5.92
C LYS A 65 -13.24 8.54 -7.14
N MET A 66 -11.94 8.22 -7.20
CA MET A 66 -11.12 8.55 -8.38
C MET A 66 -11.58 7.84 -9.65
N LEU A 67 -12.23 6.68 -9.53
CA LEU A 67 -12.81 5.92 -10.64
C LEU A 67 -14.27 6.30 -10.93
N GLY A 68 -14.88 7.23 -10.17
CA GLY A 68 -16.27 7.57 -10.29
C GLY A 68 -17.25 6.46 -9.88
N ILE A 69 -16.79 5.53 -9.00
CA ILE A 69 -17.59 4.40 -8.54
C ILE A 69 -18.25 4.76 -7.21
N ALA A 70 -19.58 5.02 -7.26
CA ALA A 70 -20.34 5.41 -6.07
C ALA A 70 -20.71 4.23 -5.17
N ASP A 71 -20.93 3.05 -5.74
CA ASP A 71 -21.61 1.93 -5.06
C ASP A 71 -20.68 0.77 -4.70
N GLY A 72 -19.50 1.11 -4.19
CA GLY A 72 -18.72 0.13 -3.41
C GLY A 72 -17.87 -0.85 -4.19
N VAL A 73 -17.26 -1.57 -3.38
CA VAL A 73 -16.16 -2.51 -3.51
C VAL A 73 -16.31 -3.54 -4.62
N HIS A 74 -17.47 -4.19 -4.71
CA HIS A 74 -17.69 -5.31 -5.63
C HIS A 74 -17.74 -4.85 -7.09
N GLU A 75 -18.32 -3.70 -7.36
CA GLU A 75 -18.42 -3.16 -8.70
C GLU A 75 -17.06 -2.65 -9.22
N ALA A 76 -16.27 -2.00 -8.37
CA ALA A 76 -14.94 -1.54 -8.73
C ALA A 76 -14.02 -2.70 -9.16
N GLN A 77 -14.00 -3.77 -8.40
CA GLN A 77 -13.16 -4.93 -8.70
C GLN A 77 -13.56 -5.66 -9.98
N LYS A 78 -14.86 -5.67 -10.31
CA LYS A 78 -15.41 -6.34 -11.49
C LYS A 78 -15.25 -5.54 -12.79
N LYS A 79 -15.09 -4.22 -12.68
CA LYS A 79 -15.09 -3.32 -13.84
C LYS A 79 -13.76 -2.63 -14.09
N THR A 80 -12.85 -2.60 -13.10
CA THR A 80 -11.61 -1.83 -13.17
C THR A 80 -10.42 -2.73 -13.48
N THR A 81 -9.65 -2.38 -14.48
CA THR A 81 -8.41 -3.07 -14.83
C THR A 81 -7.26 -2.70 -13.88
N ASP A 82 -6.24 -3.56 -13.79
CA ASP A 82 -5.02 -3.23 -13.05
C ASP A 82 -4.36 -1.95 -13.60
N GLY A 83 -4.40 -1.75 -14.92
CA GLY A 83 -3.87 -0.53 -15.56
C GLY A 83 -4.58 0.74 -15.10
N GLN A 84 -5.91 0.71 -14.98
CA GLN A 84 -6.67 1.86 -14.46
C GLN A 84 -6.34 2.15 -12.99
N PHE A 85 -6.16 1.11 -12.17
CA PHE A 85 -5.68 1.32 -10.79
C PHE A 85 -4.29 1.95 -10.76
N VAL A 86 -3.36 1.49 -11.60
CA VAL A 86 -2.01 2.07 -11.69
C VAL A 86 -2.08 3.53 -12.12
N GLU A 87 -2.92 3.87 -13.09
CA GLU A 87 -3.09 5.24 -13.58
C GLU A 87 -3.56 6.20 -12.48
N ILE A 88 -4.63 5.85 -11.75
CA ILE A 88 -5.12 6.71 -10.66
C ILE A 88 -4.12 6.82 -9.51
N LEU A 89 -3.39 5.74 -9.20
CA LEU A 89 -2.34 5.77 -8.18
C LEU A 89 -1.15 6.64 -8.64
N THR A 90 -0.83 6.67 -9.93
CA THR A 90 0.18 7.56 -10.49
C THR A 90 -0.20 9.03 -10.27
N ARG A 91 -1.46 9.39 -10.47
CA ARG A 91 -1.95 10.74 -10.14
C ARG A 91 -1.80 11.07 -8.66
N ALA A 92 -2.16 10.14 -7.79
CA ALA A 92 -2.03 10.31 -6.35
C ALA A 92 -0.55 10.39 -5.90
N TRP A 93 0.33 9.60 -6.52
CA TRP A 93 1.77 9.65 -6.28
C TRP A 93 2.37 11.01 -6.68
N ASN A 94 2.01 11.51 -7.85
CA ASN A 94 2.44 12.82 -8.32
C ASN A 94 1.95 13.94 -7.38
N TYR A 95 0.71 13.83 -6.89
CA TYR A 95 0.20 14.76 -5.88
C TYR A 95 1.02 14.70 -4.59
N LEU A 96 1.32 13.52 -4.06
CA LEU A 96 2.15 13.39 -2.87
C LEU A 96 3.55 13.97 -3.06
N THR A 97 4.22 13.59 -4.15
CA THR A 97 5.62 13.96 -4.40
C THR A 97 5.81 15.42 -4.81
N SER A 98 4.77 16.11 -5.24
CA SER A 98 4.78 17.55 -5.54
C SER A 98 4.55 18.45 -4.32
N ARG A 99 4.23 17.88 -3.18
CA ARG A 99 3.92 18.67 -1.97
C ARG A 99 5.18 19.29 -1.36
N PRO A 100 5.10 20.55 -0.89
CA PRO A 100 6.25 21.27 -0.35
C PRO A 100 6.83 20.63 0.93
N GLU A 101 6.01 19.91 1.69
CA GLU A 101 6.44 19.18 2.89
C GLU A 101 7.01 17.78 2.61
N VAL A 102 7.16 17.38 1.33
CA VAL A 102 7.63 16.05 0.93
C VAL A 102 8.97 16.13 0.20
N ASP A 103 9.93 15.35 0.66
CA ASP A 103 11.11 15.01 -0.13
C ASP A 103 10.74 13.85 -1.10
N ALA A 104 10.57 14.19 -2.37
CA ALA A 104 10.15 13.26 -3.41
C ALA A 104 11.12 12.08 -3.63
N LYS A 105 12.38 12.20 -3.17
CA LYS A 105 13.37 11.10 -3.25
C LYS A 105 13.23 10.08 -2.13
N ARG A 106 12.39 10.35 -1.16
CA ARG A 106 12.22 9.56 0.07
C ARG A 106 10.75 9.15 0.24
N CYS A 107 10.16 8.57 -0.81
CA CYS A 107 8.76 8.18 -0.79
C CYS A 107 8.59 6.67 -0.94
N ALA A 108 7.65 6.10 -0.19
CA ALA A 108 7.31 4.68 -0.20
C ALA A 108 5.83 4.42 -0.49
N VAL A 109 5.56 3.19 -0.91
CA VAL A 109 4.21 2.67 -1.15
C VAL A 109 3.91 1.61 -0.10
N VAL A 110 2.73 1.68 0.53
CA VAL A 110 2.25 0.68 1.49
C VAL A 110 0.86 0.22 1.06
N GLY A 111 0.69 -1.08 0.83
CA GLY A 111 -0.59 -1.64 0.38
C GLY A 111 -1.17 -2.64 1.37
N TYR A 112 -2.50 -2.60 1.56
CA TYR A 112 -3.23 -3.54 2.41
C TYR A 112 -4.21 -4.37 1.57
N CYS A 113 -4.20 -5.71 1.71
CA CYS A 113 -5.14 -6.61 1.03
C CYS A 113 -5.14 -6.39 -0.50
N MET A 114 -6.26 -5.98 -1.08
CA MET A 114 -6.38 -5.56 -2.47
C MET A 114 -5.32 -4.50 -2.83
N GLY A 115 -5.12 -3.52 -1.95
CA GLY A 115 -4.08 -2.51 -2.14
C GLY A 115 -2.67 -3.06 -2.11
N GLY A 116 -2.41 -4.15 -1.40
CA GLY A 116 -1.14 -4.87 -1.46
C GLY A 116 -0.91 -5.49 -2.85
N ARG A 117 -1.95 -6.12 -3.43
CA ARG A 117 -1.90 -6.66 -4.79
C ARG A 117 -1.72 -5.58 -5.84
N ILE A 118 -2.53 -4.52 -5.80
CA ILE A 118 -2.44 -3.40 -6.73
C ILE A 118 -1.12 -2.64 -6.54
N GLY A 119 -0.67 -2.50 -5.29
CA GLY A 119 0.59 -1.88 -4.92
C GLY A 119 1.80 -2.54 -5.56
N ILE A 120 1.80 -3.88 -5.77
CA ILE A 120 2.84 -4.58 -6.53
C ILE A 120 2.92 -4.04 -7.96
N HIS A 121 1.78 -3.95 -8.66
CA HIS A 121 1.75 -3.42 -10.03
C HIS A 121 2.16 -1.96 -10.08
N PHE A 122 1.70 -1.16 -9.13
CA PHE A 122 2.04 0.25 -9.06
C PHE A 122 3.51 0.48 -8.76
N ALA A 123 4.08 -0.18 -7.74
CA ALA A 123 5.48 -0.03 -7.38
C ALA A 123 6.42 -0.52 -8.50
N ALA A 124 6.06 -1.60 -9.20
CA ALA A 124 6.78 -2.08 -10.38
C ALA A 124 6.77 -1.07 -11.54
N ALA A 125 5.72 -0.26 -11.66
CA ALA A 125 5.60 0.81 -12.67
C ALA A 125 6.18 2.16 -12.21
N THR A 126 6.67 2.26 -10.95
CA THR A 126 7.09 3.52 -10.32
C THR A 126 8.54 3.43 -9.82
N PRO A 127 9.54 3.60 -10.70
CA PRO A 127 10.96 3.50 -10.32
C PRO A 127 11.40 4.53 -9.25
N SER A 128 10.62 5.58 -9.07
CA SER A 128 10.88 6.60 -8.02
C SER A 128 10.42 6.18 -6.63
N ALA A 129 9.70 5.06 -6.48
CA ALA A 129 9.38 4.51 -5.18
C ALA A 129 10.66 3.96 -4.51
N ARG A 130 10.96 4.46 -3.30
CA ARG A 130 12.16 4.09 -2.56
C ARG A 130 12.00 2.78 -1.80
N ALA A 131 10.77 2.41 -1.45
CA ALA A 131 10.44 1.17 -0.75
C ALA A 131 8.98 0.76 -1.03
N PHE A 132 8.71 -0.54 -0.95
CA PHE A 132 7.38 -1.10 -1.05
C PHE A 132 7.07 -1.99 0.15
N VAL A 133 5.89 -1.80 0.75
CA VAL A 133 5.38 -2.66 1.83
C VAL A 133 4.02 -3.22 1.45
N ALA A 134 3.79 -4.52 1.64
CA ALA A 134 2.47 -5.11 1.47
C ALA A 134 2.07 -5.96 2.67
N TYR A 135 0.87 -5.67 3.18
CA TYR A 135 0.20 -6.46 4.19
C TYR A 135 -0.79 -7.40 3.53
N TYR A 136 -0.60 -8.70 3.73
CA TYR A 136 -1.48 -9.77 3.23
C TYR A 136 -2.02 -9.47 1.82
N PRO A 137 -1.13 -9.23 0.81
CA PRO A 137 -1.58 -8.89 -0.53
C PRO A 137 -2.53 -9.96 -1.06
N SER A 138 -3.71 -9.55 -1.56
CA SER A 138 -4.75 -10.47 -2.03
C SER A 138 -4.40 -11.09 -3.39
N VAL A 139 -3.25 -11.73 -3.46
CA VAL A 139 -2.82 -12.51 -4.64
C VAL A 139 -3.53 -13.85 -4.62
N ARG A 140 -4.04 -14.27 -5.78
CA ARG A 140 -4.79 -15.53 -5.95
C ARG A 140 -4.19 -16.33 -7.09
N GLU A 141 -4.47 -17.61 -7.12
CA GLU A 141 -4.21 -18.44 -8.27
C GLU A 141 -5.25 -18.10 -9.35
N GLU A 142 -4.85 -17.27 -10.29
CA GLU A 142 -5.72 -16.80 -11.38
C GLU A 142 -4.93 -16.69 -12.67
N GLY A 143 -5.52 -17.12 -13.77
CA GLY A 143 -4.98 -16.90 -15.10
C GLY A 143 -5.17 -15.45 -15.57
N PRO A 144 -4.46 -15.04 -16.64
CA PRO A 144 -4.65 -13.73 -17.25
C PRO A 144 -6.10 -13.53 -17.71
N SER A 145 -6.62 -12.33 -17.47
CA SER A 145 -7.94 -11.90 -17.93
C SER A 145 -7.87 -10.47 -18.47
N THR A 146 -8.95 -10.00 -19.11
CA THR A 146 -9.03 -8.62 -19.60
C THR A 146 -8.83 -7.59 -18.46
N LEU A 147 -9.35 -7.89 -17.27
CA LEU A 147 -9.18 -7.00 -16.10
C LEU A 147 -7.84 -7.20 -15.39
N ARG A 148 -7.25 -8.38 -15.51
CA ARG A 148 -6.02 -8.82 -14.84
C ARG A 148 -5.06 -9.43 -15.87
N PRO A 149 -4.55 -8.63 -16.81
CA PRO A 149 -3.74 -9.15 -17.93
C PRO A 149 -2.38 -9.69 -17.47
N ARG A 150 -1.91 -9.26 -16.32
CA ARG A 150 -0.62 -9.63 -15.76
C ARG A 150 -0.76 -10.09 -14.31
N HIS A 151 -0.29 -11.29 -14.01
CA HIS A 151 -0.27 -11.77 -12.62
C HIS A 151 0.75 -10.97 -11.77
N PRO A 152 0.48 -10.68 -10.46
CA PRO A 152 1.41 -9.95 -9.59
C PRO A 152 2.82 -10.54 -9.55
N ASN A 153 2.96 -11.87 -9.56
CA ASN A 153 4.27 -12.56 -9.61
C ASN A 153 5.12 -12.13 -10.84
N ASN A 154 4.47 -11.82 -11.95
CA ASN A 154 5.16 -11.30 -13.13
C ASN A 154 5.46 -9.80 -13.03
N ALA A 155 4.64 -9.04 -12.30
CA ALA A 155 4.89 -7.63 -12.08
C ALA A 155 6.09 -7.40 -11.15
N VAL A 156 6.29 -8.25 -10.16
CA VAL A 156 7.45 -8.20 -9.25
C VAL A 156 8.79 -8.13 -10.00
N LYS A 157 8.88 -8.74 -11.21
CA LYS A 157 10.12 -8.71 -12.00
C LYS A 157 10.62 -7.30 -12.36
N ASP A 158 9.72 -6.33 -12.40
CA ASP A 158 10.03 -4.94 -12.74
C ASP A 158 10.20 -4.04 -11.50
N LEU A 159 10.03 -4.60 -10.29
CA LEU A 159 10.21 -3.84 -9.07
C LEU A 159 11.68 -3.43 -8.89
N GLN A 160 11.92 -2.15 -8.60
CA GLN A 160 13.27 -1.56 -8.51
C GLN A 160 13.64 -1.09 -7.11
N CYS A 161 12.85 -1.42 -6.11
CA CYS A 161 13.09 -1.01 -4.71
C CYS A 161 13.02 -2.19 -3.75
N PRO A 162 13.62 -2.07 -2.55
CA PRO A 162 13.43 -3.01 -1.45
C PRO A 162 11.95 -3.22 -1.12
N ALA A 163 11.60 -4.45 -0.73
CA ALA A 163 10.23 -4.80 -0.38
C ALA A 163 10.14 -5.45 1.00
N GLN A 164 9.05 -5.18 1.71
CA GLN A 164 8.68 -5.88 2.93
C GLN A 164 7.26 -6.43 2.81
N ILE A 165 7.11 -7.73 3.03
CA ILE A 165 5.84 -8.43 2.83
C ILE A 165 5.42 -9.14 4.12
N PHE A 166 4.19 -8.89 4.55
CA PHE A 166 3.57 -9.55 5.69
C PHE A 166 2.47 -10.48 5.23
N ILE A 167 2.53 -11.76 5.62
CA ILE A 167 1.55 -12.77 5.24
C ILE A 167 1.12 -13.62 6.44
N GLY A 168 -0.07 -14.19 6.33
CA GLY A 168 -0.67 -15.03 7.35
C GLY A 168 -0.70 -16.52 6.97
N GLY A 169 -0.39 -17.38 7.94
CA GLY A 169 -0.48 -18.84 7.78
C GLY A 169 -1.92 -19.37 7.71
N GLN A 170 -2.90 -18.57 8.16
CA GLN A 170 -4.32 -18.90 8.11
C GLN A 170 -5.09 -18.01 7.10
N ASP A 171 -4.36 -17.35 6.19
CA ASP A 171 -4.96 -16.53 5.15
C ASP A 171 -5.72 -17.40 4.14
N ARG A 172 -7.05 -17.18 4.05
CA ARG A 172 -7.95 -17.89 3.13
C ARG A 172 -8.11 -17.18 1.78
N VAL A 173 -7.57 -15.98 1.62
CA VAL A 173 -7.61 -15.21 0.37
C VAL A 173 -6.39 -15.52 -0.49
N SER A 174 -5.22 -15.60 0.14
CA SER A 174 -3.96 -15.97 -0.50
C SER A 174 -3.44 -17.25 0.16
N SER A 175 -3.62 -18.39 -0.50
CA SER A 175 -3.23 -19.70 0.03
C SER A 175 -1.71 -19.82 0.20
N ILE A 176 -1.23 -20.71 1.05
CA ILE A 176 0.20 -20.92 1.29
C ILE A 176 0.97 -21.21 -0.03
N PRO A 177 0.50 -22.06 -0.96
CA PRO A 177 1.20 -22.24 -2.23
C PRO A 177 1.32 -20.94 -3.05
N VAL A 178 0.28 -20.10 -3.07
CA VAL A 178 0.31 -18.79 -3.75
C VAL A 178 1.30 -17.84 -3.09
N GLN A 179 1.33 -17.81 -1.75
CA GLN A 179 2.30 -17.03 -0.98
C GLN A 179 3.75 -17.46 -1.27
N GLN A 180 4.00 -18.77 -1.37
CA GLN A 180 5.32 -19.33 -1.70
C GLN A 180 5.76 -18.94 -3.12
N GLN A 181 4.85 -19.00 -4.09
CA GLN A 181 5.12 -18.54 -5.46
C GLN A 181 5.41 -17.05 -5.53
N LEU A 182 4.67 -16.24 -4.77
CA LEU A 182 4.93 -14.80 -4.68
C LEU A 182 6.30 -14.51 -4.06
N MET A 183 6.64 -15.19 -2.96
CA MET A 183 7.97 -15.08 -2.32
C MET A 183 9.09 -15.45 -3.30
N ALA A 184 8.94 -16.56 -4.02
CA ALA A 184 9.91 -16.97 -5.03
C ALA A 184 10.08 -15.92 -6.16
N SER A 185 9.00 -15.25 -6.54
CA SER A 185 9.05 -14.16 -7.54
C SER A 185 9.84 -12.95 -7.04
N PHE A 186 9.65 -12.55 -5.77
CA PHE A 186 10.45 -11.50 -5.14
C PHE A 186 11.93 -11.87 -5.01
N GLN A 187 12.22 -13.11 -4.59
CA GLN A 187 13.60 -13.61 -4.50
C GLN A 187 14.30 -13.63 -5.86
N ALA A 188 13.58 -14.04 -6.91
CA ALA A 188 14.11 -14.06 -8.29
C ALA A 188 14.33 -12.65 -8.88
N ASN A 189 13.65 -11.63 -8.37
CA ASN A 189 13.85 -10.23 -8.77
C ASN A 189 15.22 -9.70 -8.32
N GLY A 190 15.75 -10.19 -7.18
CA GLY A 190 17.06 -9.82 -6.65
C GLY A 190 17.10 -8.52 -5.85
N GLN A 191 15.97 -7.81 -5.69
CA GLN A 191 15.91 -6.68 -4.77
C GLN A 191 15.83 -7.16 -3.31
N PRO A 192 16.31 -6.37 -2.32
CA PRO A 192 16.20 -6.73 -0.92
C PRO A 192 14.76 -7.03 -0.52
N LEU A 193 14.55 -8.14 0.19
CA LEU A 193 13.23 -8.62 0.60
C LEU A 193 13.22 -8.99 2.08
N ASP A 194 12.35 -8.31 2.85
CA ASP A 194 11.98 -8.71 4.19
C ASP A 194 10.62 -9.44 4.12
N TRP A 195 10.63 -10.76 4.37
CA TRP A 195 9.42 -11.59 4.31
C TRP A 195 9.02 -12.09 5.69
N HIS A 196 7.81 -11.72 6.15
CA HIS A 196 7.31 -12.05 7.48
C HIS A 196 6.10 -12.97 7.39
N PHE A 197 6.25 -14.19 7.89
CA PHE A 197 5.18 -15.18 7.95
C PHE A 197 4.66 -15.31 9.38
N PHE A 198 3.42 -14.88 9.59
CA PHE A 198 2.72 -14.99 10.88
C PHE A 198 1.84 -16.24 10.89
N HIS A 199 2.31 -17.31 11.50
CA HIS A 199 1.65 -18.62 11.51
C HIS A 199 0.15 -18.56 11.85
N ARG A 200 -0.25 -17.73 12.85
CA ARG A 200 -1.63 -17.64 13.32
C ARG A 200 -2.47 -16.56 12.63
N ALA A 201 -1.87 -15.73 11.82
CA ALA A 201 -2.55 -14.61 11.19
C ALA A 201 -3.50 -15.08 10.08
N GLY A 202 -4.72 -14.56 10.08
CA GLY A 202 -5.65 -14.61 8.97
C GLY A 202 -5.50 -13.42 8.03
N HIS A 203 -6.30 -13.38 6.96
CA HIS A 203 -6.36 -12.24 6.06
C HIS A 203 -6.91 -11.00 6.76
N GLY A 204 -6.24 -9.86 6.68
CA GLY A 204 -6.70 -8.62 7.32
C GLY A 204 -6.23 -8.43 8.77
N PHE A 205 -5.34 -9.26 9.28
CA PHE A 205 -4.94 -9.27 10.71
C PHE A 205 -4.44 -7.92 11.26
N ALA A 206 -3.95 -7.02 10.41
CA ALA A 206 -3.35 -5.75 10.84
C ALA A 206 -4.32 -4.54 10.78
N MET A 207 -5.60 -4.77 10.41
CA MET A 207 -6.60 -3.71 10.30
C MET A 207 -7.77 -3.98 11.25
N ALA A 208 -8.13 -2.96 12.05
CA ALA A 208 -9.17 -3.08 13.08
C ALA A 208 -10.59 -3.33 12.52
N ASP A 209 -10.82 -3.05 11.23
CA ASP A 209 -12.04 -3.40 10.49
C ASP A 209 -11.93 -4.72 9.70
N GLY A 210 -10.85 -5.47 9.88
CA GLY A 210 -10.66 -6.78 9.27
C GLY A 210 -11.27 -7.91 10.10
N ASP A 211 -11.86 -8.90 9.44
CA ASP A 211 -12.51 -10.05 10.09
C ASP A 211 -11.57 -10.91 10.95
N CYS A 212 -10.27 -10.85 10.66
CA CYS A 212 -9.21 -11.60 11.35
C CYS A 212 -8.26 -10.68 12.12
N TYR A 213 -8.73 -9.50 12.55
CA TYR A 213 -7.88 -8.57 13.30
C TYR A 213 -7.30 -9.22 14.56
N ASP A 214 -5.99 -9.13 14.69
CA ASP A 214 -5.23 -9.59 15.85
C ASP A 214 -4.33 -8.43 16.31
N PRO A 215 -4.63 -7.80 17.45
CA PRO A 215 -3.93 -6.60 17.91
C PRO A 215 -2.44 -6.85 18.17
N ASP A 216 -2.08 -8.03 18.70
CA ASP A 216 -0.69 -8.36 19.01
C ASP A 216 0.14 -8.54 17.75
N LEU A 217 -0.40 -9.23 16.74
CA LEU A 217 0.25 -9.40 15.44
C LEU A 217 0.28 -8.09 14.66
N ALA A 218 -0.76 -7.27 14.78
CA ALA A 218 -0.81 -5.95 14.16
C ALA A 218 0.28 -5.03 14.72
N GLU A 219 0.51 -5.03 16.05
CA GLU A 219 1.57 -4.26 16.70
C GLU A 219 2.96 -4.76 16.30
N GLN A 220 3.18 -6.08 16.27
CA GLN A 220 4.45 -6.66 15.82
C GLN A 220 4.76 -6.26 14.36
N ALA A 221 3.78 -6.42 13.46
CA ALA A 221 3.94 -6.04 12.06
C ALA A 221 4.17 -4.53 11.88
N TRP A 222 3.52 -3.71 12.71
CA TRP A 222 3.73 -2.26 12.74
C TRP A 222 5.15 -1.89 13.10
N GLY A 223 5.72 -2.49 14.17
CA GLY A 223 7.10 -2.25 14.58
C GLY A 223 8.13 -2.64 13.51
N LEU A 224 7.91 -3.80 12.86
CA LEU A 224 8.77 -4.26 11.76
C LEU A 224 8.70 -3.31 10.56
N MET A 225 7.51 -2.88 10.18
CA MET A 225 7.30 -1.91 9.10
C MET A 225 7.94 -0.55 9.42
N ALA A 226 7.77 -0.05 10.64
CA ALA A 226 8.36 1.23 11.04
C ALA A 226 9.89 1.20 10.97
N ASN A 227 10.51 0.11 11.40
CA ASN A 227 11.96 -0.11 11.28
C ASN A 227 12.42 -0.18 9.81
N PHE A 228 11.69 -0.91 8.97
CA PHE A 228 11.99 -1.02 7.54
C PHE A 228 11.90 0.34 6.85
N LEU A 229 10.76 1.04 6.96
CA LEU A 229 10.62 2.36 6.35
C LEU A 229 11.60 3.37 6.93
N GLY A 230 11.90 3.32 8.24
CA GLY A 230 12.90 4.17 8.87
C GLY A 230 14.28 4.01 8.26
N ARG A 231 14.68 2.78 7.91
CA ARG A 231 15.95 2.46 7.23
C ARG A 231 15.94 2.91 5.77
N GLU A 232 14.91 2.50 5.01
CA GLU A 232 14.87 2.73 3.55
C GLU A 232 14.63 4.21 3.18
N LEU A 233 13.95 4.96 4.03
CA LEU A 233 13.66 6.38 3.83
C LEU A 233 14.57 7.32 4.65
N ALA A 234 15.65 6.82 5.23
CA ALA A 234 16.66 7.66 5.88
C ALA A 234 17.36 8.58 4.87
N ASN A 235 17.88 9.70 5.36
CA ASN A 235 18.82 10.52 4.58
C ASN A 235 20.15 9.76 4.47
N HIS A 236 20.55 9.46 3.26
CA HIS A 236 21.89 8.96 2.92
C HIS A 236 22.66 10.02 2.17
#